data_b832489b76c35457feee7b54accd0229
#
_entry.id   b832489b76c35457feee7b54accd0229
#
_cell.length_a   1.000
_cell.length_b   1.000
_cell.length_c   1.000
_cell.angle_alpha   90.00
_cell.angle_beta   90.00
_cell.angle_gamma   90.00
#
_symmetry.space_group_name_H-M   'P 1'
#
loop_
_entity.id
_entity.type
_entity.pdbx_description
1 polymer ?
#
loop_
_entity_poly.entity_id
_entity_poly.type
_entity_poly.pdbx_seq_one_letter_code
_entity_poly.pdbx_strand_id
1 'polypeptide(L)'
;GVKTIDEEVINMAIKSFKRYEKKFLITETQYNDLIPKLMDYMNPDKFCQNNRTYSIYNIYYDTENNDVIRHSISKPYYKEKLRLRSYTIPTSANDRVFLELKKKIKGIVSKRRLSLSLGEAYEFLYNNKRPVIKDYMDKQVLHEIEYYLSKTKVYPTVFISYERNAFFCKDNPDFRVTFDSRVLTRRNHLFLEEGSFGEDVVGDGKYLMEVKILGAIPLWFTRILSELEIYPTHFSKYGNEFIKYCLNNKENNEIGIGAEIC
;
A
#
# COMPACT_ATOMS: atom_id res chain seq x y z
N GLY A 1 14.53 40.30 -18.17
CA GLY A 1 13.08 40.12 -17.98
C GLY A 1 12.56 38.77 -18.44
N VAL A 2 13.39 37.73 -18.59
CA VAL A 2 12.96 36.42 -19.09
C VAL A 2 13.09 35.31 -17.99
N LYS A 3 13.74 35.60 -16.86
CA LYS A 3 13.99 34.60 -15.80
C LYS A 3 12.83 34.39 -14.79
N THR A 4 11.87 35.28 -14.72
CA THR A 4 10.80 35.22 -13.71
C THR A 4 9.64 34.31 -14.09
N ILE A 5 9.38 34.08 -15.38
CA ILE A 5 8.25 33.27 -15.84
C ILE A 5 8.54 31.76 -15.66
N ASP A 6 9.80 31.33 -15.87
CA ASP A 6 10.18 29.91 -15.73
C ASP A 6 10.19 29.46 -14.27
N GLU A 7 10.60 30.31 -13.33
CA GLU A 7 10.59 29.98 -11.90
C GLU A 7 9.18 29.93 -11.30
N GLU A 8 8.26 30.80 -11.73
CA GLU A 8 6.86 30.74 -11.31
C GLU A 8 6.14 29.51 -11.87
N VAL A 9 6.37 29.18 -13.14
CA VAL A 9 5.80 27.99 -13.78
C VAL A 9 6.34 26.71 -13.14
N ILE A 10 7.64 26.65 -12.86
CA ILE A 10 8.26 25.51 -12.15
C ILE A 10 7.74 25.42 -10.72
N ASN A 11 7.57 26.53 -9.99
CA ASN A 11 7.01 26.55 -8.66
C ASN A 11 5.52 26.21 -8.63
N MET A 12 4.73 26.62 -9.61
CA MET A 12 3.34 26.16 -9.77
C MET A 12 3.27 24.67 -10.08
N ALA A 13 4.10 24.16 -11.00
CA ALA A 13 4.16 22.74 -11.32
C ALA A 13 4.55 21.92 -10.08
N ILE A 14 5.54 22.37 -9.30
CA ILE A 14 5.97 21.71 -8.07
C ILE A 14 4.88 21.78 -6.98
N LYS A 15 4.15 22.87 -6.87
CA LYS A 15 3.02 22.99 -5.92
C LYS A 15 1.85 22.09 -6.30
N SER A 16 1.58 21.88 -7.59
CA SER A 16 0.47 21.04 -8.06
C SER A 16 0.69 19.53 -7.87
N PHE A 17 1.92 19.08 -7.60
CA PHE A 17 2.25 17.65 -7.43
C PHE A 17 2.44 17.17 -5.99
N LYS A 18 2.34 18.02 -4.97
CA LYS A 18 2.44 17.59 -3.57
C LYS A 18 1.15 16.91 -3.12
N ARG A 19 1.09 15.59 -3.32
CA ARG A 19 0.07 14.76 -2.67
C ARG A 19 0.47 14.50 -1.22
N TYR A 20 -0.40 14.89 -0.31
CA TYR A 20 -0.29 14.53 1.09
C TYR A 20 -1.04 13.23 1.35
N GLU A 21 -0.42 12.34 2.11
CA GLU A 21 -1.02 11.11 2.58
C GLU A 21 -0.92 11.10 4.11
N LYS A 22 -2.07 11.10 4.78
CA LYS A 22 -2.17 10.93 6.23
C LYS A 22 -2.90 9.65 6.55
N LYS A 23 -2.52 9.01 7.65
CA LYS A 23 -3.09 7.76 8.11
C LYS A 23 -3.62 7.91 9.51
N PHE A 24 -4.68 7.16 9.79
CA PHE A 24 -5.38 7.15 11.06
C PHE A 24 -5.78 5.71 11.37
N LEU A 25 -5.57 5.29 12.60
CA LEU A 25 -6.12 4.03 13.09
C LEU A 25 -7.37 4.38 13.90
N ILE A 26 -8.52 3.92 13.45
CA ILE A 26 -9.81 4.25 14.04
C ILE A 26 -10.54 3.00 14.51
N THR A 27 -11.37 3.15 15.53
CA THR A 27 -12.25 2.09 16.03
C THR A 27 -13.48 1.93 15.15
N GLU A 28 -14.18 0.81 15.29
CA GLU A 28 -15.46 0.56 14.62
C GLU A 28 -16.52 1.63 14.99
N THR A 29 -16.56 2.07 16.23
CA THR A 29 -17.45 3.16 16.67
C THR A 29 -17.12 4.44 15.91
N GLN A 30 -15.85 4.85 15.89
CA GLN A 30 -15.43 6.05 15.13
C GLN A 30 -15.73 5.90 13.63
N TYR A 31 -15.55 4.72 13.05
CA TYR A 31 -15.90 4.44 11.65
C TYR A 31 -17.40 4.62 11.40
N ASN A 32 -18.25 4.03 12.24
CA ASN A 32 -19.71 4.11 12.12
C ASN A 32 -20.23 5.53 12.27
N ASP A 33 -19.63 6.35 13.15
CA ASP A 33 -19.98 7.76 13.35
C ASP A 33 -19.44 8.66 12.21
N LEU A 34 -18.31 8.29 11.62
CA LEU A 34 -17.65 9.06 10.57
C LEU A 34 -18.35 8.90 9.21
N ILE A 35 -18.75 7.69 8.83
CA ILE A 35 -19.30 7.40 7.49
C ILE A 35 -20.52 8.26 7.16
N PRO A 36 -21.56 8.41 8.01
CA PRO A 36 -22.69 9.27 7.70
C PRO A 36 -22.28 10.73 7.44
N LYS A 37 -21.35 11.25 8.24
CA LYS A 37 -20.83 12.63 8.09
C LYS A 37 -20.02 12.80 6.80
N LEU A 38 -19.28 11.78 6.36
CA LEU A 38 -18.55 11.80 5.09
C LEU A 38 -19.48 11.82 3.89
N MET A 39 -20.61 11.14 3.94
CA MET A 39 -21.56 11.05 2.83
C MET A 39 -22.16 12.41 2.42
N ASP A 40 -22.16 13.41 3.30
CA ASP A 40 -22.55 14.78 2.97
C ASP A 40 -21.60 15.41 1.94
N TYR A 41 -20.32 15.06 1.99
CA TYR A 41 -19.23 15.65 1.19
C TYR A 41 -18.60 14.73 0.19
N MET A 42 -18.78 13.42 0.32
CA MET A 42 -18.08 12.40 -0.47
C MET A 42 -19.06 11.39 -1.08
N ASN A 43 -18.66 10.83 -2.21
CA ASN A 43 -19.32 9.68 -2.83
C ASN A 43 -18.48 8.42 -2.67
N PRO A 44 -19.11 7.25 -2.48
CA PRO A 44 -18.40 5.99 -2.54
C PRO A 44 -17.81 5.77 -3.95
N ASP A 45 -16.66 5.11 -4.00
CA ASP A 45 -16.06 4.62 -5.25
C ASP A 45 -17.06 3.70 -5.98
N LYS A 46 -16.98 3.65 -7.30
CA LYS A 46 -17.81 2.78 -8.13
C LYS A 46 -17.81 1.31 -7.70
N PHE A 47 -16.74 0.84 -7.07
CA PHE A 47 -16.61 -0.52 -6.52
C PHE A 47 -17.16 -0.65 -5.09
N CYS A 48 -17.49 0.47 -4.44
CA CYS A 48 -17.95 0.54 -3.05
C CYS A 48 -19.42 0.96 -2.93
N GLN A 49 -20.18 0.97 -4.02
CA GLN A 49 -21.60 1.30 -4.00
C GLN A 49 -22.39 0.28 -3.16
N ASN A 50 -23.47 0.74 -2.54
CA ASN A 50 -24.33 -0.08 -1.67
C ASN A 50 -23.56 -0.71 -0.48
N ASN A 51 -22.67 0.06 0.13
CA ASN A 51 -21.83 -0.38 1.26
C ASN A 51 -20.95 -1.61 0.98
N ARG A 52 -20.63 -1.87 -0.28
CA ARG A 52 -19.72 -2.95 -0.66
C ARG A 52 -18.29 -2.53 -0.39
N THR A 53 -17.48 -3.51 -0.03
CA THR A 53 -16.02 -3.41 -0.01
C THR A 53 -15.44 -4.22 -1.17
N TYR A 54 -14.20 -3.94 -1.53
CA TYR A 54 -13.45 -4.79 -2.43
C TYR A 54 -12.15 -5.26 -1.79
N SER A 55 -11.79 -6.48 -2.10
CA SER A 55 -10.59 -7.10 -1.54
C SER A 55 -9.36 -6.72 -2.36
N ILE A 56 -8.23 -6.64 -1.68
CA ILE A 56 -6.92 -6.40 -2.29
C ILE A 56 -5.94 -7.42 -1.75
N TYR A 57 -5.26 -8.11 -2.65
CA TYR A 57 -4.29 -9.16 -2.36
C TYR A 57 -2.91 -8.70 -2.84
N ASN A 58 -1.87 -8.84 -2.00
CA ASN A 58 -0.54 -8.42 -2.36
C ASN A 58 0.49 -9.42 -1.88
N ILE A 59 1.53 -9.65 -2.69
CA ILE A 59 2.78 -10.27 -2.27
C ILE A 59 3.85 -9.19 -2.33
N TYR A 60 4.51 -8.90 -1.21
CA TYR A 60 5.66 -8.02 -1.15
C TYR A 60 6.94 -8.81 -1.31
N TYR A 61 7.87 -8.24 -2.06
CA TYR A 61 9.18 -8.80 -2.34
C TYR A 61 10.24 -8.08 -1.53
N ASP A 62 11.11 -8.85 -0.88
CA ASP A 62 12.21 -8.34 -0.05
C ASP A 62 13.44 -9.26 -0.17
N THR A 63 14.58 -8.81 0.34
CA THR A 63 15.77 -9.66 0.48
C THR A 63 15.56 -10.73 1.57
N GLU A 64 16.40 -11.74 1.60
CA GLU A 64 16.39 -12.79 2.65
C GLU A 64 16.47 -12.18 4.07
N ASN A 65 17.19 -11.08 4.22
CA ASN A 65 17.38 -10.40 5.50
C ASN A 65 16.33 -9.30 5.77
N ASN A 66 15.29 -9.17 4.92
CA ASN A 66 14.27 -8.12 5.00
C ASN A 66 14.86 -6.68 4.93
N ASP A 67 15.91 -6.46 4.12
CA ASP A 67 16.62 -5.18 4.05
C ASP A 67 15.74 -4.06 3.50
N VAL A 68 14.85 -4.37 2.55
CA VAL A 68 13.95 -3.38 1.94
C VAL A 68 13.00 -2.80 2.99
N ILE A 69 12.40 -3.66 3.84
CA ILE A 69 11.49 -3.17 4.88
C ILE A 69 12.24 -2.53 6.04
N ARG A 70 13.39 -3.08 6.46
CA ARG A 70 14.26 -2.48 7.48
C ARG A 70 14.67 -1.07 7.07
N HIS A 71 15.17 -0.91 5.84
CA HIS A 71 15.49 0.39 5.27
C HIS A 71 14.26 1.31 5.20
N SER A 72 13.10 0.80 4.81
CA SER A 72 11.87 1.60 4.74
C SER A 72 11.41 2.14 6.11
N ILE A 73 11.58 1.38 7.19
CA ILE A 73 11.18 1.77 8.55
C ILE A 73 12.10 2.86 9.09
N SER A 74 13.40 2.87 8.76
CA SER A 74 14.34 3.90 9.17
C SER A 74 14.05 5.29 8.59
N LYS A 75 12.95 5.45 7.83
CA LYS A 75 12.52 6.72 7.21
C LYS A 75 13.57 7.36 6.31
N PRO A 76 14.22 6.61 5.40
CA PRO A 76 15.31 7.15 4.59
C PRO A 76 14.80 8.18 3.61
N TYR A 77 15.75 8.96 3.06
CA TYR A 77 15.51 9.91 1.98
C TYR A 77 14.89 9.26 0.73
N TYR A 78 15.37 8.06 0.39
CA TYR A 78 14.94 7.26 -0.77
C TYR A 78 14.58 5.85 -0.35
N LYS A 79 13.46 5.34 -0.84
CA LYS A 79 13.06 3.94 -0.67
C LYS A 79 12.20 3.44 -1.80
N GLU A 80 12.35 2.16 -2.10
CA GLU A 80 11.57 1.43 -3.08
C GLU A 80 10.91 0.20 -2.45
N LYS A 81 9.80 -0.24 -3.02
CA LYS A 81 9.14 -1.49 -2.67
C LYS A 81 8.50 -2.09 -3.90
N LEU A 82 8.76 -3.37 -4.14
CA LEU A 82 8.14 -4.16 -5.19
C LEU A 82 7.02 -5.00 -4.59
N ARG A 83 5.88 -5.07 -5.29
CA ARG A 83 4.79 -5.98 -4.93
C ARG A 83 4.04 -6.46 -6.16
N LEU A 84 3.53 -7.68 -6.07
CA LEU A 84 2.55 -8.24 -6.99
C LEU A 84 1.15 -8.07 -6.36
N ARG A 85 0.18 -7.55 -7.12
CA ARG A 85 -1.17 -7.24 -6.62
C ARG A 85 -2.25 -7.87 -7.48
N SER A 86 -3.30 -8.35 -6.82
CA SER A 86 -4.58 -8.67 -7.46
C SER A 86 -5.74 -8.02 -6.72
N TYR A 87 -6.88 -7.89 -7.40
CA TYR A 87 -8.17 -7.44 -6.84
C TYR A 87 -9.19 -8.59 -6.74
N THR A 88 -8.79 -9.76 -7.18
CA THR A 88 -9.53 -11.01 -7.05
C THR A 88 -8.55 -12.10 -6.63
N ILE A 89 -9.04 -13.20 -6.09
CA ILE A 89 -8.23 -14.42 -5.95
C ILE A 89 -8.11 -15.03 -7.35
N PRO A 90 -6.89 -15.10 -7.92
CA PRO A 90 -6.72 -15.69 -9.23
C PRO A 90 -7.09 -17.17 -9.23
N THR A 91 -7.73 -17.63 -10.29
CA THR A 91 -8.12 -19.03 -10.52
C THR A 91 -7.44 -19.61 -11.75
N SER A 92 -6.81 -18.77 -12.56
CA SER A 92 -6.15 -19.12 -13.81
C SER A 92 -4.83 -18.35 -13.97
N ALA A 93 -3.87 -18.98 -14.65
CA ALA A 93 -2.64 -18.32 -15.07
C ALA A 93 -2.87 -17.09 -16.00
N ASN A 94 -4.03 -17.00 -16.62
CA ASN A 94 -4.42 -15.87 -17.47
C ASN A 94 -5.07 -14.72 -16.71
N ASP A 95 -5.35 -14.88 -15.41
CA ASP A 95 -5.95 -13.82 -14.61
C ASP A 95 -5.04 -12.63 -14.47
N ARG A 96 -5.64 -11.43 -14.52
CA ARG A 96 -4.90 -10.18 -14.51
C ARG A 96 -4.36 -9.86 -13.11
N VAL A 97 -3.07 -9.59 -13.06
CA VAL A 97 -2.36 -9.11 -11.87
C VAL A 97 -1.56 -7.85 -12.20
N PHE A 98 -1.07 -7.17 -11.18
CA PHE A 98 -0.35 -5.92 -11.31
C PHE A 98 0.97 -5.99 -10.57
N LEU A 99 2.07 -5.89 -11.30
CA LEU A 99 3.40 -5.73 -10.73
C LEU A 99 3.66 -4.24 -10.51
N GLU A 100 3.88 -3.86 -9.25
CA GLU A 100 3.98 -2.46 -8.84
C GLU A 100 5.30 -2.16 -8.14
N LEU A 101 6.01 -1.14 -8.65
CA LEU A 101 7.19 -0.57 -8.00
C LEU A 101 6.82 0.80 -7.42
N LYS A 102 6.82 0.90 -6.09
CA LYS A 102 6.57 2.14 -5.37
C LYS A 102 7.89 2.74 -4.92
N LYS A 103 8.19 3.95 -5.39
CA LYS A 103 9.36 4.74 -4.98
C LYS A 103 8.90 5.91 -4.11
N LYS A 104 9.69 6.27 -3.11
CA LYS A 104 9.47 7.46 -2.30
C LYS A 104 10.79 8.21 -2.15
N ILE A 105 10.81 9.48 -2.60
CA ILE A 105 11.97 10.37 -2.56
C ILE A 105 11.56 11.66 -1.87
N LYS A 106 12.21 12.05 -0.78
CA LYS A 106 11.87 13.28 -0.01
C LYS A 106 10.38 13.42 0.33
N GLY A 107 9.69 12.30 0.60
CA GLY A 107 8.25 12.31 0.85
C GLY A 107 7.38 12.22 -0.41
N ILE A 108 7.89 12.50 -1.60
CA ILE A 108 7.17 12.39 -2.89
C ILE A 108 7.09 10.91 -3.27
N VAL A 109 5.86 10.46 -3.55
CA VAL A 109 5.60 9.07 -3.95
C VAL A 109 5.41 8.99 -5.45
N SER A 110 6.21 8.16 -6.11
CA SER A 110 6.00 7.69 -7.49
C SER A 110 5.61 6.22 -7.46
N LYS A 111 4.64 5.84 -8.29
CA LYS A 111 4.18 4.47 -8.43
C LYS A 111 4.17 4.09 -9.90
N ARG A 112 4.89 3.02 -10.21
CA ARG A 112 4.89 2.38 -11.52
C ARG A 112 4.09 1.10 -11.44
N ARG A 113 3.26 0.83 -12.44
CA ARG A 113 2.41 -0.36 -12.48
C ARG A 113 2.48 -0.98 -13.87
N LEU A 114 2.73 -2.28 -13.92
CA LEU A 114 2.66 -3.11 -15.10
C LEU A 114 1.52 -4.12 -14.94
N SER A 115 0.65 -4.21 -15.93
CA SER A 115 -0.43 -5.20 -15.98
C SER A 115 0.08 -6.44 -16.72
N LEU A 116 -0.01 -7.60 -16.07
CA LEU A 116 0.41 -8.90 -16.59
C LEU A 116 -0.66 -9.94 -16.32
N SER A 117 -0.59 -11.08 -17.00
CA SER A 117 -1.26 -12.29 -16.51
C SER A 117 -0.48 -12.87 -15.30
N LEU A 118 -1.14 -13.66 -14.47
CA LEU A 118 -0.50 -14.31 -13.32
C LEU A 118 0.70 -15.17 -13.76
N GLY A 119 0.52 -15.95 -14.84
CA GLY A 119 1.59 -16.78 -15.40
C GLY A 119 2.78 -15.96 -15.87
N GLU A 120 2.55 -14.86 -16.62
CA GLU A 120 3.65 -13.97 -17.04
C GLU A 120 4.38 -13.35 -15.86
N ALA A 121 3.65 -12.94 -14.82
CA ALA A 121 4.25 -12.36 -13.63
C ALA A 121 5.14 -13.37 -12.89
N TYR A 122 4.69 -14.60 -12.73
CA TYR A 122 5.48 -15.65 -12.08
C TYR A 122 6.68 -16.08 -12.95
N GLU A 123 6.51 -16.26 -14.25
CA GLU A 123 7.62 -16.56 -15.16
C GLU A 123 8.69 -15.44 -15.12
N PHE A 124 8.28 -14.19 -15.05
CA PHE A 124 9.20 -13.08 -14.96
C PHE A 124 9.94 -13.04 -13.61
N LEU A 125 9.21 -13.18 -12.49
CA LEU A 125 9.77 -13.00 -11.15
C LEU A 125 10.58 -14.21 -10.67
N TYR A 126 10.23 -15.45 -11.09
CA TYR A 126 10.92 -16.67 -10.65
C TYR A 126 11.91 -17.20 -11.68
N ASN A 127 11.59 -17.09 -12.98
CA ASN A 127 12.37 -17.68 -14.05
C ASN A 127 13.11 -16.66 -14.91
N ASN A 128 13.02 -15.35 -14.57
CA ASN A 128 13.59 -14.24 -15.33
C ASN A 128 13.14 -14.19 -16.81
N LYS A 129 11.98 -14.78 -17.11
CA LYS A 129 11.43 -14.77 -18.47
C LYS A 129 10.70 -13.46 -18.73
N ARG A 130 11.32 -12.63 -19.54
CA ARG A 130 10.83 -11.29 -19.85
C ARG A 130 9.45 -11.35 -20.53
N PRO A 131 8.40 -10.65 -20.03
CA PRO A 131 7.11 -10.61 -20.69
C PRO A 131 7.17 -9.79 -21.99
N VAL A 132 6.30 -10.13 -22.94
CA VAL A 132 6.19 -9.41 -24.20
C VAL A 132 5.27 -8.21 -24.03
N ILE A 133 5.83 -7.02 -23.94
CA ILE A 133 5.10 -5.76 -23.77
C ILE A 133 5.09 -4.99 -25.10
N LYS A 134 3.89 -4.59 -25.56
CA LYS A 134 3.72 -3.82 -26.80
C LYS A 134 3.72 -2.32 -26.55
N ASP A 135 3.03 -1.87 -25.51
CA ASP A 135 2.90 -0.46 -25.17
C ASP A 135 4.25 0.16 -24.75
N TYR A 136 4.51 1.39 -25.20
CA TYR A 136 5.76 2.08 -24.94
C TYR A 136 5.93 2.45 -23.46
N MET A 137 4.86 2.92 -22.82
CA MET A 137 4.90 3.33 -21.41
C MET A 137 5.09 2.10 -20.50
N ASP A 138 4.42 0.99 -20.81
CA ASP A 138 4.58 -0.25 -20.10
C ASP A 138 6.00 -0.84 -20.28
N LYS A 139 6.63 -0.67 -21.45
CA LYS A 139 8.05 -1.02 -21.65
C LYS A 139 8.96 -0.22 -20.73
N GLN A 140 8.71 1.07 -20.54
CA GLN A 140 9.49 1.89 -19.61
C GLN A 140 9.31 1.41 -18.15
N VAL A 141 8.09 1.09 -17.75
CA VAL A 141 7.80 0.53 -16.42
C VAL A 141 8.53 -0.79 -16.24
N LEU A 142 8.48 -1.68 -17.24
CA LEU A 142 9.21 -2.95 -17.21
C LEU A 142 10.71 -2.72 -17.01
N HIS A 143 11.34 -1.82 -17.78
CA HIS A 143 12.76 -1.48 -17.63
C HIS A 143 13.11 -0.96 -16.23
N GLU A 144 12.23 -0.11 -15.63
CA GLU A 144 12.45 0.35 -14.26
C GLU A 144 12.40 -0.78 -13.24
N ILE A 145 11.50 -1.76 -13.44
CA ILE A 145 11.40 -2.95 -12.58
C ILE A 145 12.60 -3.87 -12.79
N GLU A 146 13.00 -4.13 -14.05
CA GLU A 146 14.21 -4.90 -14.38
C GLU A 146 15.46 -4.28 -13.73
N TYR A 147 15.60 -2.96 -13.80
CA TYR A 147 16.70 -2.25 -13.14
C TYR A 147 16.69 -2.46 -11.63
N TYR A 148 15.51 -2.34 -10.99
CA TYR A 148 15.38 -2.62 -9.56
C TYR A 148 15.81 -4.06 -9.22
N LEU A 149 15.32 -5.05 -9.96
CA LEU A 149 15.64 -6.46 -9.75
C LEU A 149 17.12 -6.78 -10.01
N SER A 150 17.78 -6.07 -10.92
CA SER A 150 19.23 -6.22 -11.18
C SER A 150 20.10 -5.70 -10.03
N LYS A 151 19.59 -4.76 -9.24
CA LYS A 151 20.30 -4.14 -8.09
C LYS A 151 19.98 -4.80 -6.77
N THR A 152 18.79 -5.39 -6.63
CA THR A 152 18.29 -5.92 -5.38
C THR A 152 17.69 -7.30 -5.62
N LYS A 153 18.38 -8.33 -5.15
CA LYS A 153 17.87 -9.71 -5.23
C LYS A 153 16.77 -9.87 -4.20
N VAL A 154 15.52 -9.97 -4.68
CA VAL A 154 14.33 -10.05 -3.84
C VAL A 154 13.57 -11.35 -4.10
N TYR A 155 12.82 -11.77 -3.08
CA TYR A 155 11.99 -12.96 -3.06
C TYR A 155 10.60 -12.60 -2.53
N PRO A 156 9.55 -13.40 -2.83
CA PRO A 156 8.27 -13.24 -2.15
C PRO A 156 8.49 -13.42 -0.65
N THR A 157 8.09 -12.45 0.16
CA THR A 157 8.44 -12.40 1.57
C THR A 157 7.22 -12.33 2.48
N VAL A 158 6.22 -11.52 2.10
CA VAL A 158 5.00 -11.40 2.88
C VAL A 158 3.78 -11.22 1.97
N PHE A 159 2.73 -11.97 2.27
CA PHE A 159 1.41 -11.77 1.70
C PHE A 159 0.63 -10.81 2.61
N ILE A 160 -0.06 -9.84 2.02
CA ILE A 160 -0.94 -8.91 2.74
C ILE A 160 -2.23 -8.75 1.96
N SER A 161 -3.35 -9.12 2.57
CA SER A 161 -4.70 -8.85 2.04
C SER A 161 -5.47 -7.93 2.96
N TYR A 162 -6.46 -7.23 2.42
CA TYR A 162 -7.38 -6.39 3.18
C TYR A 162 -8.63 -6.07 2.37
N GLU A 163 -9.69 -5.74 3.07
CA GLU A 163 -10.91 -5.22 2.49
C GLU A 163 -10.88 -3.69 2.50
N ARG A 164 -11.29 -3.07 1.39
CA ARG A 164 -11.25 -1.62 1.23
C ARG A 164 -12.62 -1.05 0.95
N ASN A 165 -13.00 -0.02 1.72
CA ASN A 165 -14.02 0.94 1.37
C ASN A 165 -13.35 2.25 0.95
N ALA A 166 -13.84 2.93 -0.10
CA ALA A 166 -13.20 4.10 -0.68
C ALA A 166 -14.22 5.17 -1.06
N PHE A 167 -13.87 6.43 -0.79
CA PHE A 167 -14.69 7.61 -1.03
C PHE A 167 -13.89 8.69 -1.74
N PHE A 168 -14.56 9.41 -2.65
CA PHE A 168 -14.05 10.60 -3.33
C PHE A 168 -14.88 11.81 -2.95
N CYS A 169 -14.23 12.95 -2.74
CA CYS A 169 -14.92 14.21 -2.48
C CYS A 169 -15.73 14.64 -3.71
N LYS A 170 -16.96 15.14 -3.47
CA LYS A 170 -17.88 15.59 -4.51
C LYS A 170 -17.30 16.76 -5.31
N ASP A 171 -16.69 17.71 -4.61
CA ASP A 171 -16.18 18.96 -5.18
C ASP A 171 -14.68 18.93 -5.50
N ASN A 172 -13.96 17.91 -5.03
CA ASN A 172 -12.51 17.78 -5.25
C ASN A 172 -12.13 16.32 -5.47
N PRO A 173 -12.04 15.85 -6.71
CA PRO A 173 -11.73 14.45 -7.03
C PRO A 173 -10.33 14.00 -6.57
N ASP A 174 -9.42 14.94 -6.29
CA ASP A 174 -8.10 14.65 -5.74
C ASP A 174 -8.13 14.37 -4.24
N PHE A 175 -9.23 14.68 -3.55
CA PHE A 175 -9.42 14.33 -2.16
C PHE A 175 -10.12 12.98 -2.03
N ARG A 176 -9.37 11.99 -1.55
CA ARG A 176 -9.81 10.60 -1.41
C ARG A 176 -9.57 10.11 0.01
N VAL A 177 -10.56 9.41 0.56
CA VAL A 177 -10.48 8.70 1.84
C VAL A 177 -10.72 7.22 1.58
N THR A 178 -9.86 6.35 2.14
CA THR A 178 -10.03 4.90 2.08
C THR A 178 -9.96 4.31 3.48
N PHE A 179 -10.75 3.28 3.72
CA PHE A 179 -10.76 2.51 4.96
C PHE A 179 -10.39 1.07 4.64
N ASP A 180 -9.33 0.59 5.26
CA ASP A 180 -8.87 -0.78 5.12
C ASP A 180 -9.12 -1.53 6.43
N SER A 181 -9.80 -2.65 6.35
CA SER A 181 -10.12 -3.55 7.45
C SER A 181 -9.67 -4.97 7.14
N ARG A 182 -9.66 -5.85 8.14
CA ARG A 182 -9.25 -7.26 8.00
C ARG A 182 -7.91 -7.38 7.29
N VAL A 183 -6.91 -6.70 7.82
CA VAL A 183 -5.56 -6.66 7.24
C VAL A 183 -4.81 -7.92 7.64
N LEU A 184 -4.96 -8.98 6.86
CA LEU A 184 -4.38 -10.30 7.11
C LEU A 184 -3.00 -10.41 6.47
N THR A 185 -2.07 -11.01 7.20
CA THR A 185 -0.68 -11.18 6.75
C THR A 185 -0.17 -12.58 7.03
N ARG A 186 0.70 -13.09 6.14
CA ARG A 186 1.41 -14.37 6.31
C ARG A 186 2.76 -14.35 5.60
N ARG A 187 3.68 -15.20 6.08
CA ARG A 187 5.02 -15.39 5.49
C ARG A 187 5.24 -16.76 4.88
N ASN A 188 4.23 -17.59 4.80
CA ASN A 188 4.18 -18.85 4.11
C ASN A 188 3.06 -18.84 3.07
N HIS A 189 3.01 -19.83 2.18
CA HIS A 189 1.98 -19.89 1.15
C HIS A 189 1.86 -18.55 0.39
N LEU A 190 2.98 -18.10 -0.18
CA LEU A 190 3.12 -16.77 -0.78
C LEU A 190 2.69 -16.76 -2.25
N PHE A 191 1.47 -17.24 -2.51
CA PHE A 191 0.81 -17.22 -3.81
C PHE A 191 -0.52 -16.48 -3.72
N LEU A 192 -0.87 -15.73 -4.77
CA LEU A 192 -2.11 -14.95 -4.81
C LEU A 192 -3.35 -15.84 -4.86
N GLU A 193 -3.25 -16.98 -5.54
CA GLU A 193 -4.31 -17.97 -5.73
C GLU A 193 -4.70 -18.72 -4.45
N GLU A 194 -3.86 -18.67 -3.43
CA GLU A 194 -4.15 -19.29 -2.13
C GLU A 194 -5.18 -18.53 -1.28
N GLY A 195 -5.56 -17.34 -1.71
CA GLY A 195 -6.61 -16.56 -1.06
C GLY A 195 -6.18 -15.85 0.21
N SER A 196 -7.17 -15.39 0.98
CA SER A 196 -6.99 -14.50 2.14
C SER A 196 -7.08 -15.29 3.45
N PHE A 197 -5.94 -15.52 4.08
CA PHE A 197 -5.80 -16.05 5.45
C PHE A 197 -4.50 -15.54 6.06
N GLY A 198 -4.37 -15.67 7.37
CA GLY A 198 -3.21 -15.22 8.12
C GLY A 198 -3.58 -14.48 9.40
N GLU A 199 -2.63 -13.73 9.94
CA GLU A 199 -2.79 -12.94 11.17
C GLU A 199 -3.24 -11.52 10.86
N ASP A 200 -4.18 -10.99 11.64
CA ASP A 200 -4.58 -9.59 11.54
C ASP A 200 -3.54 -8.68 12.22
N VAL A 201 -3.07 -7.65 11.49
CA VAL A 201 -2.09 -6.68 11.99
C VAL A 201 -2.71 -5.34 12.39
N VAL A 202 -3.98 -5.12 12.11
CA VAL A 202 -4.73 -3.93 12.52
C VAL A 202 -5.53 -4.20 13.79
N GLY A 203 -6.05 -5.42 13.93
CA GLY A 203 -6.89 -5.89 15.03
C GLY A 203 -8.37 -5.76 14.71
N ASP A 204 -9.15 -6.66 15.33
CA ASP A 204 -10.60 -6.72 15.17
C ASP A 204 -11.26 -5.39 15.57
N GLY A 205 -12.29 -5.01 14.81
CA GLY A 205 -13.04 -3.78 15.05
C GLY A 205 -12.25 -2.50 14.80
N LYS A 206 -11.12 -2.58 14.10
CA LYS A 206 -10.31 -1.41 13.73
C LYS A 206 -10.19 -1.24 12.22
N TYR A 207 -10.08 0.00 11.82
CA TYR A 207 -9.91 0.41 10.42
C TYR A 207 -8.66 1.26 10.27
N LEU A 208 -7.87 0.99 9.24
CA LEU A 208 -6.82 1.88 8.81
C LEU A 208 -7.39 2.86 7.77
N MET A 209 -7.66 4.09 8.21
CA MET A 209 -8.07 5.16 7.32
C MET A 209 -6.85 5.82 6.67
N GLU A 210 -6.89 6.00 5.36
CA GLU A 210 -5.85 6.66 4.56
C GLU A 210 -6.47 7.83 3.80
N VAL A 211 -5.98 9.03 4.05
CA VAL A 211 -6.44 10.28 3.45
C VAL A 211 -5.41 10.75 2.44
N LYS A 212 -5.83 10.96 1.19
CA LYS A 212 -4.99 11.48 0.11
C LYS A 212 -5.60 12.76 -0.45
N ILE A 213 -4.78 13.80 -0.58
CA ILE A 213 -5.20 15.09 -1.10
C ILE A 213 -4.05 15.80 -1.81
N LEU A 214 -4.39 16.57 -2.85
CA LEU A 214 -3.55 17.62 -3.41
C LEU A 214 -3.86 18.93 -2.68
N GLY A 215 -2.86 19.52 -2.01
CA GLY A 215 -3.04 20.79 -1.28
C GLY A 215 -3.52 20.62 0.15
N ALA A 216 -4.36 21.52 0.64
CA ALA A 216 -4.80 21.58 2.03
C ALA A 216 -5.98 20.63 2.29
N ILE A 217 -6.01 20.04 3.47
CA ILE A 217 -7.15 19.24 3.94
C ILE A 217 -8.34 20.18 4.16
N PRO A 218 -9.55 19.85 3.66
CA PRO A 218 -10.74 20.70 3.84
C PRO A 218 -11.10 20.91 5.32
N LEU A 219 -11.56 22.12 5.66
CA LEU A 219 -11.94 22.46 7.03
C LEU A 219 -13.08 21.57 7.57
N TRP A 220 -14.05 21.23 6.71
CA TRP A 220 -15.13 20.34 7.12
C TRP A 220 -14.59 18.98 7.58
N PHE A 221 -13.58 18.43 6.89
CA PHE A 221 -12.99 17.15 7.26
C PHE A 221 -12.19 17.22 8.57
N THR A 222 -11.41 18.29 8.76
CA THR A 222 -10.66 18.47 10.02
C THR A 222 -11.59 18.67 11.22
N ARG A 223 -12.75 19.35 11.04
CA ARG A 223 -13.78 19.49 12.08
C ARG A 223 -14.36 18.15 12.48
N ILE A 224 -14.73 17.31 11.51
CA ILE A 224 -15.25 15.96 11.78
C ILE A 224 -14.22 15.11 12.51
N LEU A 225 -12.95 15.14 12.08
CA LEU A 225 -11.89 14.39 12.78
C LEU A 225 -11.71 14.85 14.21
N SER A 226 -11.75 16.17 14.46
CA SER A 226 -11.66 16.74 15.81
C SER A 226 -12.84 16.34 16.70
N GLU A 227 -14.06 16.40 16.16
CA GLU A 227 -15.28 16.01 16.86
C GLU A 227 -15.27 14.54 17.28
N LEU A 228 -14.74 13.68 16.44
CA LEU A 228 -14.65 12.22 16.68
C LEU A 228 -13.35 11.81 17.35
N GLU A 229 -12.51 12.74 17.78
CA GLU A 229 -11.20 12.48 18.41
C GLU A 229 -10.31 11.56 17.58
N ILE A 230 -10.29 11.75 16.26
CA ILE A 230 -9.50 10.96 15.31
C ILE A 230 -8.17 11.66 15.03
N TYR A 231 -7.06 11.06 15.43
CA TYR A 231 -5.71 11.63 15.31
C TYR A 231 -4.84 10.86 14.31
N PRO A 232 -3.92 11.57 13.60
CA PRO A 232 -3.04 10.93 12.65
C PRO A 232 -2.05 9.98 13.32
N THR A 233 -1.74 8.88 12.65
CA THR A 233 -0.78 7.88 13.10
C THR A 233 0.22 7.52 12.01
N HIS A 234 1.33 6.93 12.43
CA HIS A 234 2.30 6.32 11.52
C HIS A 234 2.01 4.82 11.42
N PHE A 235 1.36 4.42 10.34
CA PHE A 235 1.07 3.02 10.09
C PHE A 235 1.53 2.60 8.68
N SER A 236 2.23 1.48 8.60
CA SER A 236 2.58 0.81 7.33
C SER A 236 2.20 -0.66 7.46
N LYS A 237 1.30 -1.16 6.61
CA LYS A 237 0.87 -2.56 6.67
C LYS A 237 2.06 -3.52 6.74
N TYR A 238 2.99 -3.39 5.80
CA TYR A 238 4.20 -4.22 5.78
C TYR A 238 5.17 -3.88 6.93
N GLY A 239 5.30 -2.60 7.32
CA GLY A 239 6.16 -2.22 8.45
C GLY A 239 5.66 -2.76 9.79
N ASN A 240 4.36 -2.69 10.04
CA ASN A 240 3.76 -3.21 11.29
C ASN A 240 3.78 -4.74 11.32
N GLU A 241 3.55 -5.40 10.18
CA GLU A 241 3.73 -6.85 10.06
C GLU A 241 5.17 -7.24 10.42
N PHE A 242 6.17 -6.55 9.84
CA PHE A 242 7.58 -6.87 10.10
C PHE A 242 7.96 -6.66 11.58
N ILE A 243 7.46 -5.60 12.21
CA ILE A 243 7.70 -5.37 13.65
C ILE A 243 7.11 -6.52 14.47
N LYS A 244 5.86 -6.93 14.19
CA LYS A 244 5.21 -8.06 14.86
C LYS A 244 5.98 -9.37 14.65
N TYR A 245 6.42 -9.64 13.42
CA TYR A 245 7.24 -10.79 13.08
C TYR A 245 8.56 -10.83 13.89
N CYS A 246 9.25 -9.68 14.03
CA CYS A 246 10.47 -9.60 14.82
C CYS A 246 10.24 -9.84 16.32
N LEU A 247 9.12 -9.36 16.87
CA LEU A 247 8.75 -9.58 18.28
C LEU A 247 8.47 -11.07 18.53
N ASN A 248 7.65 -11.70 17.72
CA ASN A 248 7.32 -13.12 17.85
C ASN A 248 8.57 -14.01 17.78
N ASN A 249 9.53 -13.66 16.91
CA ASN A 249 10.78 -14.43 16.80
C ASN A 249 11.72 -14.25 18.01
N LYS A 250 11.69 -13.10 18.69
CA LYS A 250 12.44 -12.90 19.94
C LYS A 250 11.87 -13.74 21.07
N GLU A 251 10.56 -13.71 21.25
CA GLU A 251 9.89 -14.51 22.28
C GLU A 251 10.12 -16.02 22.09
N ASN A 252 10.07 -16.51 20.83
CA ASN A 252 10.34 -17.91 20.53
C ASN A 252 11.81 -18.31 20.81
N ASN A 253 12.78 -17.41 20.58
CA ASN A 253 14.18 -17.65 20.90
C ASN A 253 14.46 -17.66 22.39
N GLU A 254 13.78 -16.79 23.16
CA GLU A 254 13.91 -16.77 24.63
C GLU A 254 13.30 -18.02 25.27
N ILE A 255 12.16 -18.51 24.75
CA ILE A 255 11.54 -19.76 25.20
C ILE A 255 12.40 -20.98 24.82
N GLY A 256 13.03 -20.97 23.64
CA GLY A 256 13.92 -22.06 23.17
C GLY A 256 15.20 -22.21 24.02
N ILE A 257 15.75 -21.11 24.51
CA ILE A 257 16.94 -21.12 25.41
C ILE A 257 16.57 -21.64 26.82
N GLY A 258 15.32 -21.46 27.24
CA GLY A 258 14.83 -21.99 28.53
C GLY A 258 14.57 -23.50 28.53
N ALA A 259 14.41 -24.13 27.37
CA ALA A 259 14.12 -25.57 27.24
C ALA A 259 15.39 -26.46 27.19
N GLU A 260 16.58 -25.88 26.98
CA GLU A 260 17.87 -26.60 26.97
C GLU A 260 18.59 -26.62 28.34
N ILE A 261 17.97 -26.07 29.39
CA ILE A 261 18.55 -26.00 30.75
C ILE A 261 17.73 -26.84 31.78
N CYS A 262 16.95 -27.82 31.32
CA CYS A 262 16.31 -28.80 32.23
C CYS A 262 16.76 -30.21 31.92
#